data_2d7fccef69be911f49988338850a9b20
#
_entry.id   2d7fccef69be911f49988338850a9b20
#
_cell.length_a   1.000
_cell.length_b   1.000
_cell.length_c   1.000
_cell.angle_alpha   90.00
_cell.angle_beta   90.00
_cell.angle_gamma   90.00
#
_symmetry.space_group_name_H-M   'P 1'
#
loop_
_entity.id
_entity.type
_entity.pdbx_description
1 polymer ?
#
loop_
_entity_poly.entity_id
_entity_poly.type
_entity_poly.pdbx_seq_one_letter_code
_entity_poly.pdbx_strand_id
1 'polypeptide(L)'
;MLRLTNIRSSDGRIIPDIEADDGSDNYSERDMSAFTAVPGYFDSHIHGSFGFDVSDGNADDVIRLAKSLPSFGVSGFLPTLMTLDEDHILKAAGAVAEAISRLKDFDGAYAEIAGLRLEGPFLNPLFSGVQNPDCLVDSDRFVEIIEKAEKEYPGLIKMIDIAPELDGAMDIVSKFKDRYVISLGHSDSDYENAAEFFANGGNSLTHALNAMRPCLKREPGPLGAAFDAPDSYVEVICDGIHVDQSMLRMLFKLFEDRVIVVSDAMRAGGMPDGIYDLGGIDVESRGGRTYFGPGGNLAGSVTNPSQEAERLFSYGIPANQVIKALTDTPRKRLNIENKDLSGGAKPCLNFVDDTLRLKSVISRGRLVSPYLML
;
A
#
# COMPACT_ATOMS: atom_id res chain seq x y z
N MET A 1 0.96 23.41 22.41
CA MET A 1 -0.29 22.60 22.39
C MET A 1 -1.34 23.31 21.55
N LEU A 2 -1.87 22.64 20.54
CA LEU A 2 -2.86 23.18 19.58
C LEU A 2 -4.21 22.49 19.81
N ARG A 3 -5.28 23.27 20.02
CA ARG A 3 -6.66 22.81 20.02
C ARG A 3 -7.28 23.01 18.64
N LEU A 4 -7.78 21.94 18.03
CA LEU A 4 -8.52 21.96 16.78
C LEU A 4 -10.02 21.92 17.07
N THR A 5 -10.78 22.87 16.51
CA THR A 5 -12.21 23.07 16.77
C THR A 5 -13.03 22.99 15.48
N ASN A 6 -14.34 22.84 15.59
CA ASN A 6 -15.28 22.81 14.46
C ASN A 6 -14.95 21.73 13.42
N ILE A 7 -14.55 20.56 13.87
CA ILE A 7 -14.12 19.46 13.01
C ILE A 7 -15.35 18.72 12.47
N ARG A 8 -15.39 18.51 11.15
CA ARG A 8 -16.41 17.69 10.48
C ARG A 8 -15.76 16.59 9.69
N SER A 9 -16.28 15.36 9.81
CA SER A 9 -15.87 14.23 9.02
C SER A 9 -16.53 14.20 7.63
N SER A 10 -15.99 13.40 6.72
CA SER A 10 -16.51 13.23 5.36
C SER A 10 -17.94 12.69 5.28
N ASP A 11 -18.43 12.01 6.32
CA ASP A 11 -19.82 11.57 6.45
C ASP A 11 -20.72 12.59 7.16
N GLY A 12 -20.20 13.79 7.44
CA GLY A 12 -20.95 14.91 8.04
C GLY A 12 -21.06 14.87 9.56
N ARG A 13 -20.46 13.90 10.25
CA ARG A 13 -20.43 13.88 11.73
C ARG A 13 -19.58 15.03 12.27
N ILE A 14 -20.00 15.58 13.40
CA ILE A 14 -19.19 16.51 14.19
C ILE A 14 -18.24 15.66 15.04
N ILE A 15 -16.95 15.89 14.89
CA ILE A 15 -15.90 15.29 15.71
C ILE A 15 -15.62 16.23 16.90
N PRO A 16 -15.47 15.71 18.12
CA PRO A 16 -15.06 16.52 19.27
C PRO A 16 -13.75 17.27 19.00
N ASP A 17 -13.56 18.38 19.66
CA ASP A 17 -12.31 19.14 19.59
C ASP A 17 -11.12 18.21 19.93
N ILE A 18 -10.03 18.40 19.21
CA ILE A 18 -8.82 17.57 19.35
C ILE A 18 -7.69 18.45 19.88
N GLU A 19 -7.03 18.00 20.92
CA GLU A 19 -5.76 18.56 21.37
C GLU A 19 -4.62 17.82 20.68
N ALA A 20 -3.73 18.57 20.02
CA ALA A 20 -2.56 18.05 19.34
C ALA A 20 -1.30 18.74 19.82
N ASP A 21 -0.22 17.99 19.93
CA ASP A 21 1.10 18.53 20.16
C ASP A 21 1.67 19.09 18.85
N ASP A 22 1.88 20.41 18.81
CA ASP A 22 2.46 21.14 17.67
C ASP A 22 3.94 21.51 17.90
N GLY A 23 4.55 20.98 18.97
CA GLY A 23 5.92 21.31 19.37
C GLY A 23 6.10 22.71 19.98
N SER A 24 5.00 23.43 20.24
CA SER A 24 5.01 24.77 20.79
C SER A 24 4.73 24.74 22.30
N ASP A 25 5.42 25.59 23.07
CA ASP A 25 5.12 25.80 24.50
C ASP A 25 3.85 26.62 24.74
N ASN A 26 3.34 27.27 23.70
CA ASN A 26 2.14 28.09 23.76
C ASN A 26 0.88 27.30 23.43
N TYR A 27 -0.21 27.62 24.12
CA TYR A 27 -1.54 27.15 23.75
C TYR A 27 -2.09 28.01 22.62
N SER A 28 -2.61 27.38 21.58
CA SER A 28 -3.29 28.05 20.46
C SER A 28 -4.53 27.27 20.05
N GLU A 29 -5.45 27.95 19.37
CA GLU A 29 -6.67 27.34 18.82
C GLU A 29 -6.73 27.58 17.31
N ARG A 30 -7.19 26.54 16.57
CA ARG A 30 -7.38 26.61 15.11
C ARG A 30 -8.75 26.08 14.75
N ASP A 31 -9.52 26.91 14.06
CA ASP A 31 -10.80 26.53 13.46
C ASP A 31 -10.55 25.68 12.20
N MET A 32 -11.14 24.49 12.17
CA MET A 32 -11.01 23.52 11.09
C MET A 32 -12.24 23.45 10.18
N SER A 33 -13.20 24.37 10.34
CA SER A 33 -14.47 24.40 9.60
C SER A 33 -14.32 24.51 8.08
N ALA A 34 -13.16 24.98 7.59
CA ALA A 34 -12.82 25.04 6.16
C ALA A 34 -12.32 23.71 5.57
N PHE A 35 -12.17 22.68 6.39
CA PHE A 35 -11.60 21.40 5.97
C PHE A 35 -12.48 20.22 6.37
N THR A 36 -12.36 19.14 5.63
CA THR A 36 -12.99 17.87 5.96
C THR A 36 -11.97 16.95 6.64
N ALA A 37 -12.32 16.43 7.80
CA ALA A 37 -11.52 15.41 8.47
C ALA A 37 -11.83 14.03 7.88
N VAL A 38 -10.79 13.32 7.49
CA VAL A 38 -10.85 11.93 7.02
C VAL A 38 -9.88 11.08 7.83
N PRO A 39 -10.09 9.76 7.96
CA PRO A 39 -9.12 8.88 8.59
C PRO A 39 -7.76 9.00 7.93
N GLY A 40 -6.68 8.72 8.65
CA GLY A 40 -5.38 8.57 8.03
C GLY A 40 -5.39 7.47 6.97
N TYR A 41 -4.68 7.69 5.86
CA TYR A 41 -4.58 6.74 4.76
C TYR A 41 -3.86 5.47 5.20
N PHE A 42 -4.17 4.36 4.54
CA PHE A 42 -3.51 3.08 4.73
C PHE A 42 -2.95 2.58 3.42
N ASP A 43 -1.63 2.48 3.33
CA ASP A 43 -0.94 2.01 2.13
C ASP A 43 -0.56 0.53 2.29
N SER A 44 -1.26 -0.35 1.57
CA SER A 44 -1.07 -1.80 1.69
C SER A 44 -0.08 -2.39 0.70
N HIS A 45 0.58 -1.54 -0.13
CA HIS A 45 1.64 -1.94 -1.04
C HIS A 45 2.65 -0.81 -1.21
N ILE A 46 3.75 -0.90 -0.48
CA ILE A 46 4.83 0.10 -0.51
C ILE A 46 6.17 -0.57 -0.22
N HIS A 47 7.15 -0.41 -1.12
CA HIS A 47 8.52 -0.89 -0.96
C HIS A 47 9.38 0.10 -0.19
N GLY A 48 9.16 1.39 -0.41
CA GLY A 48 9.94 2.41 0.23
C GLY A 48 9.50 3.84 -0.09
N SER A 49 10.19 4.80 0.50
CA SER A 49 10.07 6.25 0.22
C SER A 49 11.18 7.01 0.93
N PHE A 50 11.41 8.27 0.59
CA PHE A 50 12.40 9.15 1.23
C PHE A 50 13.82 8.58 1.31
N GLY A 51 14.22 7.78 0.32
CA GLY A 51 15.53 7.13 0.27
C GLY A 51 15.62 5.79 1.00
N PHE A 52 14.58 5.37 1.72
CA PHE A 52 14.52 4.13 2.49
C PHE A 52 13.78 3.04 1.72
N ASP A 53 14.22 1.79 1.89
CA ASP A 53 13.61 0.62 1.29
C ASP A 53 13.52 -0.52 2.31
N VAL A 54 12.39 -1.19 2.33
CA VAL A 54 12.13 -2.30 3.26
C VAL A 54 13.01 -3.50 2.93
N SER A 55 13.27 -3.72 1.64
CA SER A 55 14.07 -4.86 1.14
C SER A 55 15.55 -4.80 1.53
N ASP A 56 16.08 -3.65 1.97
CA ASP A 56 17.44 -3.51 2.49
C ASP A 56 17.65 -4.30 3.80
N GLY A 57 16.58 -4.64 4.51
CA GLY A 57 16.64 -5.38 5.76
C GLY A 57 17.36 -4.59 6.87
N ASN A 58 17.03 -3.30 6.99
CA ASN A 58 17.58 -2.37 7.98
C ASN A 58 16.45 -1.80 8.84
N ALA A 59 16.40 -2.15 10.12
CA ALA A 59 15.37 -1.71 11.05
C ALA A 59 15.31 -0.18 11.23
N ASP A 60 16.46 0.50 11.22
CA ASP A 60 16.50 1.97 11.33
C ASP A 60 15.84 2.64 10.13
N ASP A 61 16.01 2.10 8.92
CA ASP A 61 15.42 2.65 7.70
C ASP A 61 13.90 2.39 7.66
N VAL A 62 13.45 1.21 8.10
CA VAL A 62 12.01 0.94 8.28
C VAL A 62 11.38 1.90 9.30
N ILE A 63 12.07 2.19 10.42
CA ILE A 63 11.61 3.18 11.41
C ILE A 63 11.57 4.59 10.83
N ARG A 64 12.58 4.99 10.06
CA ARG A 64 12.62 6.31 9.40
C ARG A 64 11.50 6.43 8.36
N LEU A 65 11.28 5.39 7.55
CA LEU A 65 10.14 5.32 6.64
C LEU A 65 8.82 5.52 7.41
N ALA A 66 8.58 4.72 8.45
CA ALA A 66 7.36 4.83 9.27
C ALA A 66 7.15 6.24 9.85
N LYS A 67 8.22 6.92 10.26
CA LYS A 67 8.17 8.30 10.79
C LYS A 67 7.97 9.37 9.72
N SER A 68 8.32 9.10 8.48
CA SER A 68 8.18 10.04 7.35
C SER A 68 6.80 9.97 6.68
N LEU A 69 6.19 8.79 6.61
CA LEU A 69 4.92 8.55 5.93
C LEU A 69 3.73 9.40 6.42
N PRO A 70 3.63 9.83 7.71
CA PRO A 70 2.59 10.75 8.13
C PRO A 70 2.56 12.08 7.37
N SER A 71 3.69 12.55 6.82
CA SER A 71 3.73 13.74 5.97
C SER A 71 2.93 13.58 4.65
N PHE A 72 2.67 12.35 4.22
CA PHE A 72 1.78 11.98 3.11
C PHE A 72 0.35 11.65 3.57
N GLY A 73 0.04 11.86 4.85
CA GLY A 73 -1.25 11.51 5.43
C GLY A 73 -1.43 10.01 5.74
N VAL A 74 -0.38 9.23 5.68
CA VAL A 74 -0.43 7.77 5.95
C VAL A 74 -0.37 7.53 7.44
N SER A 75 -1.38 6.84 7.99
CA SER A 75 -1.45 6.45 9.41
C SER A 75 -1.06 4.98 9.64
N GLY A 76 -1.07 4.17 8.60
CA GLY A 76 -0.64 2.79 8.65
C GLY A 76 -0.24 2.28 7.27
N PHE A 77 0.64 1.30 7.23
CA PHE A 77 1.11 0.72 5.98
C PHE A 77 1.52 -0.75 6.14
N LEU A 78 1.57 -1.44 5.03
CA LEU A 78 2.09 -2.80 4.95
C LEU A 78 3.41 -2.79 4.15
N PRO A 79 4.57 -2.77 4.83
CA PRO A 79 5.86 -2.91 4.19
C PRO A 79 5.87 -4.10 3.24
N THR A 80 6.33 -3.89 2.01
CA THR A 80 6.32 -4.91 0.94
C THR A 80 7.75 -5.22 0.53
N LEU A 81 8.14 -6.50 0.58
CA LEU A 81 9.42 -6.95 0.05
C LEU A 81 9.31 -7.20 -1.45
N MET A 82 10.35 -6.80 -2.16
CA MET A 82 10.61 -7.28 -3.51
C MET A 82 10.90 -8.78 -3.50
N THR A 83 10.91 -9.40 -4.68
CA THR A 83 11.40 -10.76 -4.88
C THR A 83 12.89 -10.85 -4.54
N LEU A 84 13.21 -11.50 -3.44
CA LEU A 84 14.54 -11.66 -2.88
C LEU A 84 14.83 -13.14 -2.61
N ASP A 85 16.10 -13.50 -2.40
CA ASP A 85 16.45 -14.80 -1.87
C ASP A 85 16.03 -14.96 -0.40
N GLU A 86 16.05 -16.21 0.10
CA GLU A 86 15.59 -16.53 1.45
C GLU A 86 16.32 -15.76 2.55
N ASP A 87 17.65 -15.65 2.46
CA ASP A 87 18.44 -14.99 3.52
C ASP A 87 18.09 -13.51 3.61
N HIS A 88 17.88 -12.84 2.47
CA HIS A 88 17.44 -11.45 2.43
C HIS A 88 15.98 -11.28 2.90
N ILE A 89 15.07 -12.20 2.53
CA ILE A 89 13.68 -12.19 3.04
C ILE A 89 13.66 -12.28 4.56
N LEU A 90 14.41 -13.24 5.14
CA LEU A 90 14.46 -13.42 6.60
C LEU A 90 15.11 -12.23 7.32
N LYS A 91 16.17 -11.68 6.75
CA LYS A 91 16.82 -10.47 7.26
C LYS A 91 15.84 -9.29 7.27
N ALA A 92 15.12 -9.06 6.18
CA ALA A 92 14.16 -7.97 6.07
C ALA A 92 12.95 -8.17 6.98
N ALA A 93 12.45 -9.41 7.11
CA ALA A 93 11.41 -9.76 8.09
C ALA A 93 11.86 -9.43 9.53
N GLY A 94 13.10 -9.78 9.89
CA GLY A 94 13.69 -9.44 11.19
C GLY A 94 13.77 -7.93 11.42
N ALA A 95 14.17 -7.17 10.40
CA ALA A 95 14.23 -5.70 10.48
C ALA A 95 12.84 -5.08 10.69
N VAL A 96 11.81 -5.59 10.00
CA VAL A 96 10.42 -5.13 10.20
C VAL A 96 9.91 -5.49 11.60
N ALA A 97 10.17 -6.71 12.08
CA ALA A 97 9.79 -7.14 13.43
C ALA A 97 10.47 -6.28 14.52
N GLU A 98 11.75 -5.98 14.36
CA GLU A 98 12.50 -5.07 15.25
C GLU A 98 11.92 -3.66 15.20
N ALA A 99 11.63 -3.12 14.02
CA ALA A 99 11.04 -1.79 13.85
C ALA A 99 9.68 -1.69 14.57
N ILE A 100 8.80 -2.70 14.40
CA ILE A 100 7.52 -2.78 15.13
C ILE A 100 7.75 -2.75 16.64
N SER A 101 8.71 -3.54 17.14
CA SER A 101 9.01 -3.61 18.57
C SER A 101 9.51 -2.26 19.12
N ARG A 102 10.41 -1.59 18.42
CA ARG A 102 11.01 -0.31 18.85
C ARG A 102 10.02 0.86 18.76
N LEU A 103 9.06 0.82 17.83
CA LEU A 103 8.03 1.86 17.68
C LEU A 103 6.92 1.77 18.74
N LYS A 104 6.74 0.64 19.44
CA LYS A 104 5.72 0.50 20.49
C LYS A 104 5.87 1.53 21.60
N ASP A 105 7.12 1.82 22.01
CA ASP A 105 7.44 2.73 23.09
C ASP A 105 7.78 4.15 22.60
N PHE A 106 7.71 4.38 21.28
CA PHE A 106 8.00 5.69 20.70
C PHE A 106 6.80 6.64 20.87
N ASP A 107 7.01 7.73 21.61
CA ASP A 107 6.02 8.79 21.77
C ASP A 107 6.21 9.90 20.73
N GLY A 108 5.76 9.65 19.50
CA GLY A 108 5.87 10.59 18.38
C GLY A 108 4.96 10.20 17.22
N ALA A 109 4.96 11.02 16.18
CA ALA A 109 4.24 10.74 14.93
C ALA A 109 4.93 9.61 14.16
N TYR A 110 4.17 8.60 13.75
CA TYR A 110 4.58 7.56 12.81
C TYR A 110 3.38 6.84 12.23
N ALA A 111 3.53 6.25 11.05
CA ALA A 111 2.57 5.34 10.45
C ALA A 111 2.74 3.93 11.05
N GLU A 112 1.64 3.31 11.46
CA GLU A 112 1.66 1.95 12.03
C GLU A 112 2.14 0.93 11.00
N ILE A 113 3.09 0.09 11.39
CA ILE A 113 3.53 -1.06 10.59
C ILE A 113 2.58 -2.22 10.87
N ALA A 114 1.73 -2.56 9.89
CA ALA A 114 0.66 -3.54 10.08
C ALA A 114 1.12 -5.00 9.99
N GLY A 115 2.34 -5.22 9.57
CA GLY A 115 2.96 -6.53 9.33
C GLY A 115 3.90 -6.48 8.15
N LEU A 116 3.95 -7.56 7.36
CA LEU A 116 4.81 -7.71 6.19
C LEU A 116 4.03 -8.28 5.01
N ARG A 117 4.30 -7.79 3.80
CA ARG A 117 3.86 -8.35 2.53
C ARG A 117 5.05 -8.90 1.77
N LEU A 118 4.88 -10.08 1.16
CA LEU A 118 5.85 -10.67 0.26
C LEU A 118 5.32 -10.57 -1.18
N GLU A 119 5.92 -9.73 -2.00
CA GLU A 119 5.63 -9.67 -3.43
C GLU A 119 6.56 -10.68 -4.15
N GLY A 120 6.08 -11.91 -4.23
CA GLY A 120 6.89 -13.07 -4.63
C GLY A 120 7.62 -13.71 -3.44
N PRO A 121 8.61 -14.57 -3.72
CA PRO A 121 9.24 -14.92 -5.00
C PRO A 121 8.55 -15.99 -5.86
N PHE A 122 7.31 -16.38 -5.63
CA PHE A 122 6.58 -17.33 -6.46
C PHE A 122 5.75 -16.61 -7.54
N LEU A 123 6.45 -16.04 -8.53
CA LEU A 123 5.90 -15.20 -9.60
C LEU A 123 6.25 -15.76 -10.99
N ASN A 124 5.49 -15.36 -12.01
CA ASN A 124 5.76 -15.78 -13.38
C ASN A 124 6.95 -15.01 -13.98
N PRO A 125 8.01 -15.70 -14.46
CA PRO A 125 9.20 -15.05 -15.02
C PRO A 125 8.91 -14.13 -16.22
N LEU A 126 7.84 -14.39 -17.00
CA LEU A 126 7.45 -13.56 -18.15
C LEU A 126 6.76 -12.25 -17.73
N PHE A 127 6.24 -12.22 -16.51
CA PHE A 127 5.53 -11.06 -15.93
C PHE A 127 6.24 -10.50 -14.70
N SER A 128 7.51 -10.89 -14.49
CA SER A 128 8.28 -10.46 -13.31
C SER A 128 8.46 -8.93 -13.22
N GLY A 129 8.35 -8.20 -14.32
CA GLY A 129 8.55 -6.75 -14.31
C GLY A 129 9.96 -6.40 -13.87
N VAL A 130 10.09 -5.62 -12.80
CA VAL A 130 11.36 -5.25 -12.15
C VAL A 130 11.79 -6.24 -11.05
N GLN A 131 10.99 -7.28 -10.78
CA GLN A 131 11.36 -8.31 -9.80
C GLN A 131 12.58 -9.10 -10.30
N ASN A 132 13.49 -9.45 -9.37
CA ASN A 132 14.71 -10.17 -9.72
C ASN A 132 14.42 -11.61 -10.15
N PRO A 133 14.61 -11.97 -11.44
CA PRO A 133 14.28 -13.30 -11.93
C PRO A 133 15.18 -14.41 -11.34
N ASP A 134 16.38 -14.10 -10.87
CA ASP A 134 17.31 -15.06 -10.27
C ASP A 134 16.87 -15.49 -8.84
N CYS A 135 15.94 -14.76 -8.24
CA CYS A 135 15.37 -15.05 -6.92
C CYS A 135 14.01 -15.78 -7.00
N LEU A 136 13.46 -16.00 -8.21
CA LEU A 136 12.20 -16.74 -8.36
C LEU A 136 12.37 -18.19 -7.93
N VAL A 137 11.33 -18.75 -7.29
CA VAL A 137 11.36 -20.11 -6.74
C VAL A 137 10.13 -20.91 -7.17
N ASP A 138 10.20 -22.23 -7.03
CA ASP A 138 9.04 -23.12 -7.15
C ASP A 138 8.16 -23.10 -5.89
N SER A 139 7.02 -23.81 -5.95
CA SER A 139 6.04 -23.85 -4.89
C SER A 139 6.57 -24.44 -3.58
N ASP A 140 7.36 -25.50 -3.65
CA ASP A 140 7.91 -26.18 -2.46
C ASP A 140 8.86 -25.24 -1.73
N ARG A 141 9.75 -24.59 -2.46
CA ARG A 141 10.69 -23.64 -1.89
C ARG A 141 10.01 -22.41 -1.32
N PHE A 142 8.98 -21.89 -1.99
CA PHE A 142 8.18 -20.78 -1.49
C PHE A 142 7.52 -21.12 -0.15
N VAL A 143 6.93 -22.30 -0.05
CA VAL A 143 6.33 -22.79 1.19
C VAL A 143 7.37 -22.89 2.31
N GLU A 144 8.57 -23.44 2.04
CA GLU A 144 9.67 -23.50 3.01
C GLU A 144 10.07 -22.12 3.54
N ILE A 145 10.22 -21.11 2.65
CA ILE A 145 10.56 -19.74 3.01
C ILE A 145 9.50 -19.16 3.95
N ILE A 146 8.21 -19.28 3.61
CA ILE A 146 7.12 -18.76 4.44
C ILE A 146 7.08 -19.44 5.80
N GLU A 147 7.17 -20.76 5.86
CA GLU A 147 7.15 -21.51 7.12
C GLU A 147 8.35 -21.15 8.01
N LYS A 148 9.52 -20.89 7.42
CA LYS A 148 10.70 -20.44 8.17
C LYS A 148 10.51 -19.04 8.71
N ALA A 149 10.04 -18.10 7.89
CA ALA A 149 9.75 -16.74 8.32
C ALA A 149 8.68 -16.69 9.43
N GLU A 150 7.61 -17.48 9.29
CA GLU A 150 6.55 -17.58 10.31
C GLU A 150 7.05 -18.20 11.62
N LYS A 151 7.97 -19.16 11.56
CA LYS A 151 8.59 -19.76 12.75
C LYS A 151 9.46 -18.75 13.51
N GLU A 152 10.21 -17.90 12.78
CA GLU A 152 11.10 -16.90 13.38
C GLU A 152 10.33 -15.65 13.84
N TYR A 153 9.31 -15.23 13.08
CA TYR A 153 8.52 -14.00 13.30
C TYR A 153 7.02 -14.30 13.23
N PRO A 154 6.44 -15.00 14.22
CA PRO A 154 5.06 -15.47 14.19
C PRO A 154 4.05 -14.33 13.98
N GLY A 155 3.18 -14.47 12.98
CA GLY A 155 2.12 -13.52 12.67
C GLY A 155 2.59 -12.22 12.03
N LEU A 156 3.86 -12.12 11.62
CA LEU A 156 4.38 -10.94 10.94
C LEU A 156 3.83 -10.84 9.51
N ILE A 157 3.86 -11.95 8.75
CA ILE A 157 3.34 -11.97 7.38
C ILE A 157 1.83 -11.77 7.41
N LYS A 158 1.33 -10.86 6.60
CA LYS A 158 -0.11 -10.57 6.44
C LYS A 158 -0.61 -10.86 5.02
N MET A 159 0.26 -10.73 4.05
CA MET A 159 -0.10 -10.86 2.64
C MET A 159 1.03 -11.48 1.84
N ILE A 160 0.68 -12.30 0.86
CA ILE A 160 1.59 -12.89 -0.11
C ILE A 160 1.03 -12.73 -1.51
N ASP A 161 1.90 -12.41 -2.47
CA ASP A 161 1.55 -12.32 -3.88
C ASP A 161 2.11 -13.52 -4.62
N ILE A 162 1.27 -14.14 -5.46
CA ILE A 162 1.62 -15.34 -6.21
C ILE A 162 1.11 -15.29 -7.65
N ALA A 163 1.72 -16.05 -8.53
CA ALA A 163 1.26 -16.32 -9.88
C ALA A 163 0.48 -17.65 -9.91
N PRO A 164 -0.86 -17.63 -9.94
CA PRO A 164 -1.68 -18.84 -9.73
C PRO A 164 -1.66 -19.85 -10.88
N GLU A 165 -1.16 -19.50 -12.04
CA GLU A 165 -0.96 -20.43 -13.17
C GLU A 165 0.25 -21.34 -13.02
N LEU A 166 1.12 -21.09 -12.05
CA LEU A 166 2.31 -21.92 -11.81
C LEU A 166 1.95 -23.19 -11.07
N ASP A 167 2.73 -24.25 -11.35
CA ASP A 167 2.55 -25.56 -10.72
C ASP A 167 2.65 -25.46 -9.18
N GLY A 168 1.67 -26.04 -8.47
CA GLY A 168 1.58 -26.02 -7.01
C GLY A 168 0.94 -24.76 -6.41
N ALA A 169 0.50 -23.78 -7.21
CA ALA A 169 -0.11 -22.55 -6.72
C ALA A 169 -1.37 -22.82 -5.89
N MET A 170 -2.24 -23.73 -6.31
CA MET A 170 -3.47 -24.06 -5.58
C MET A 170 -3.19 -24.76 -4.24
N ASP A 171 -2.08 -25.49 -4.11
CA ASP A 171 -1.64 -26.05 -2.84
C ASP A 171 -1.19 -24.97 -1.88
N ILE A 172 -0.49 -23.92 -2.39
CA ILE A 172 -0.14 -22.72 -1.62
C ILE A 172 -1.41 -22.03 -1.13
N VAL A 173 -2.39 -21.78 -2.01
CA VAL A 173 -3.66 -21.16 -1.64
C VAL A 173 -4.38 -21.97 -0.56
N SER A 174 -4.52 -23.27 -0.77
CA SER A 174 -5.18 -24.18 0.20
C SER A 174 -4.50 -24.16 1.56
N LYS A 175 -3.16 -24.10 1.59
CA LYS A 175 -2.36 -24.12 2.82
C LYS A 175 -2.44 -22.80 3.60
N PHE A 176 -2.50 -21.66 2.91
CA PHE A 176 -2.26 -20.37 3.53
C PHE A 176 -3.48 -19.42 3.60
N LYS A 177 -4.58 -19.70 2.91
CA LYS A 177 -5.76 -18.83 2.81
C LYS A 177 -6.39 -18.41 4.14
N ASP A 178 -6.27 -19.23 5.17
CA ASP A 178 -6.83 -18.94 6.50
C ASP A 178 -5.84 -18.13 7.37
N ARG A 179 -4.60 -17.95 6.91
CA ARG A 179 -3.54 -17.23 7.64
C ARG A 179 -3.20 -15.90 7.01
N TYR A 180 -3.21 -15.82 5.69
CA TYR A 180 -2.77 -14.64 4.94
C TYR A 180 -3.81 -14.22 3.91
N VAL A 181 -3.78 -12.94 3.56
CA VAL A 181 -4.36 -12.45 2.31
C VAL A 181 -3.48 -12.98 1.17
N ILE A 182 -4.09 -13.67 0.21
CA ILE A 182 -3.38 -14.17 -0.97
C ILE A 182 -3.82 -13.38 -2.18
N SER A 183 -2.87 -12.75 -2.85
CA SER A 183 -3.11 -11.89 -4.01
C SER A 183 -2.51 -12.47 -5.28
N LEU A 184 -3.23 -12.31 -6.37
CA LEU A 184 -2.73 -12.61 -7.71
C LEU A 184 -1.91 -11.41 -8.21
N GLY A 185 -0.64 -11.63 -8.50
CA GLY A 185 0.25 -10.61 -9.05
C GLY A 185 1.34 -11.21 -9.91
N HIS A 186 1.92 -10.43 -10.83
CA HIS A 186 3.01 -10.86 -11.70
C HIS A 186 2.74 -12.19 -12.41
N SER A 187 1.65 -12.24 -13.17
CA SER A 187 1.01 -13.49 -13.58
C SER A 187 0.57 -13.47 -15.04
N ASP A 188 0.76 -14.58 -15.74
CA ASP A 188 0.17 -14.84 -17.05
C ASP A 188 -1.13 -15.66 -16.95
N SER A 189 -1.82 -15.61 -15.82
CA SER A 189 -3.10 -16.30 -15.67
C SER A 189 -4.10 -15.88 -16.75
N ASP A 190 -4.75 -16.87 -17.34
CA ASP A 190 -5.98 -16.63 -18.08
C ASP A 190 -7.16 -16.45 -17.10
N TYR A 191 -8.37 -16.37 -17.66
CA TYR A 191 -9.57 -16.21 -16.85
C TYR A 191 -9.84 -17.43 -15.98
N GLU A 192 -9.66 -18.64 -16.53
CA GLU A 192 -9.94 -19.91 -15.85
C GLU A 192 -9.01 -20.13 -14.65
N ASN A 193 -7.71 -19.93 -14.82
CA ASN A 193 -6.75 -20.01 -13.71
C ASN A 193 -7.04 -18.98 -12.62
N ALA A 194 -7.33 -17.74 -13.00
CA ALA A 194 -7.65 -16.69 -12.04
C ALA A 194 -9.00 -16.94 -11.34
N ALA A 195 -10.01 -17.46 -12.04
CA ALA A 195 -11.29 -17.83 -11.43
C ALA A 195 -11.14 -18.99 -10.45
N GLU A 196 -10.34 -20.00 -10.78
CA GLU A 196 -9.99 -21.08 -9.87
C GLU A 196 -9.29 -20.56 -8.62
N PHE A 197 -8.32 -19.66 -8.78
CA PHE A 197 -7.63 -18.99 -7.67
C PHE A 197 -8.59 -18.29 -6.71
N PHE A 198 -9.51 -17.46 -7.22
CA PHE A 198 -10.50 -16.79 -6.37
C PHE A 198 -11.47 -17.77 -5.72
N ALA A 199 -11.92 -18.82 -6.43
CA ALA A 199 -12.81 -19.83 -5.88
C ALA A 199 -12.18 -20.66 -4.75
N ASN A 200 -10.85 -20.80 -4.73
CA ASN A 200 -10.12 -21.56 -3.72
C ASN A 200 -9.67 -20.72 -2.52
N GLY A 201 -9.86 -19.38 -2.52
CA GLY A 201 -9.58 -18.53 -1.37
C GLY A 201 -8.55 -17.43 -1.60
N GLY A 202 -8.03 -17.29 -2.83
CA GLY A 202 -7.40 -16.03 -3.24
C GLY A 202 -8.43 -14.91 -3.20
N ASN A 203 -8.04 -13.72 -2.77
CA ASN A 203 -9.03 -12.66 -2.54
C ASN A 203 -8.55 -11.26 -2.96
N SER A 204 -7.42 -11.16 -3.65
CA SER A 204 -6.90 -9.87 -4.07
C SER A 204 -6.24 -9.94 -5.44
N LEU A 205 -6.26 -8.84 -6.18
CA LEU A 205 -5.55 -8.63 -7.43
C LEU A 205 -4.55 -7.49 -7.22
N THR A 206 -3.27 -7.79 -7.33
CA THR A 206 -2.16 -6.87 -7.08
C THR A 206 -2.03 -5.87 -8.22
N HIS A 207 -1.90 -4.57 -7.93
CA HIS A 207 -1.72 -3.46 -8.88
C HIS A 207 -2.30 -3.72 -10.27
N ALA A 208 -3.63 -3.95 -10.30
CA ALA A 208 -4.38 -4.38 -11.47
C ALA A 208 -3.98 -3.65 -12.76
N LEU A 209 -3.91 -4.41 -13.86
CA LEU A 209 -3.45 -4.00 -15.19
C LEU A 209 -1.93 -3.86 -15.35
N ASN A 210 -1.16 -3.98 -14.27
CA ASN A 210 0.30 -3.97 -14.32
C ASN A 210 0.86 -5.38 -14.08
N ALA A 211 1.90 -5.74 -14.82
CA ALA A 211 2.58 -7.03 -14.73
C ALA A 211 1.62 -8.25 -14.72
N MET A 212 0.59 -8.22 -15.56
CA MET A 212 -0.38 -9.31 -15.71
C MET A 212 -0.91 -9.42 -17.15
N ARG A 213 -1.52 -10.57 -17.46
CA ARG A 213 -2.19 -10.77 -18.76
C ARG A 213 -3.23 -9.68 -19.00
N PRO A 214 -3.24 -9.01 -20.17
CA PRO A 214 -4.18 -7.94 -20.47
C PRO A 214 -5.64 -8.42 -20.50
N CYS A 215 -6.58 -7.55 -20.06
CA CYS A 215 -8.01 -7.77 -20.21
C CYS A 215 -8.44 -7.49 -21.67
N LEU A 216 -8.77 -8.53 -22.43
CA LEU A 216 -9.20 -8.45 -23.82
C LEU A 216 -10.64 -8.92 -23.96
N LYS A 217 -11.30 -8.52 -25.07
CA LYS A 217 -12.73 -8.79 -25.33
C LYS A 217 -13.15 -10.27 -25.32
N ARG A 218 -12.21 -11.21 -25.50
CA ARG A 218 -12.45 -12.66 -25.51
C ARG A 218 -11.56 -13.41 -24.53
N GLU A 219 -10.64 -12.72 -23.91
CA GLU A 219 -9.67 -13.20 -22.94
C GLU A 219 -9.61 -12.18 -21.80
N PRO A 220 -10.62 -12.18 -20.89
CA PRO A 220 -10.73 -11.14 -19.86
C PRO A 220 -9.67 -11.23 -18.78
N GLY A 221 -8.93 -12.37 -18.71
CA GLY A 221 -7.80 -12.56 -17.81
C GLY A 221 -8.14 -12.37 -16.33
N PRO A 222 -7.12 -12.04 -15.52
CA PRO A 222 -7.30 -11.90 -14.08
C PRO A 222 -8.30 -10.82 -13.68
N LEU A 223 -8.38 -9.72 -14.44
CA LEU A 223 -9.31 -8.63 -14.13
C LEU A 223 -10.77 -9.07 -14.30
N GLY A 224 -11.07 -9.85 -15.37
CA GLY A 224 -12.40 -10.40 -15.59
C GLY A 224 -12.81 -11.40 -14.51
N ALA A 225 -11.88 -12.29 -14.12
CA ALA A 225 -12.11 -13.24 -13.02
C ALA A 225 -12.34 -12.54 -11.67
N ALA A 226 -11.56 -11.48 -11.37
CA ALA A 226 -11.77 -10.66 -10.18
C ALA A 226 -13.11 -9.94 -10.19
N PHE A 227 -13.60 -9.51 -11.37
CA PHE A 227 -14.91 -8.89 -11.48
C PHE A 227 -16.03 -9.86 -11.10
N ASP A 228 -15.95 -11.12 -11.57
CA ASP A 228 -16.93 -12.17 -11.31
C ASP A 228 -16.79 -12.78 -9.90
N ALA A 229 -15.70 -12.52 -9.17
CA ALA A 229 -15.47 -12.95 -7.79
C ALA A 229 -15.91 -11.85 -6.81
N PRO A 230 -17.10 -11.94 -6.15
CA PRO A 230 -17.67 -10.83 -5.37
C PRO A 230 -16.86 -10.46 -4.12
N ASP A 231 -16.08 -11.40 -3.58
CA ASP A 231 -15.27 -11.20 -2.38
C ASP A 231 -13.83 -10.77 -2.68
N SER A 232 -13.47 -10.60 -3.97
CA SER A 232 -12.15 -10.16 -4.37
C SER A 232 -11.97 -8.65 -4.21
N TYR A 233 -10.77 -8.22 -3.89
CA TYR A 233 -10.34 -6.82 -3.89
C TYR A 233 -9.40 -6.55 -5.05
N VAL A 234 -9.36 -5.31 -5.52
CA VAL A 234 -8.52 -4.90 -6.65
C VAL A 234 -7.66 -3.73 -6.24
N GLU A 235 -6.35 -3.94 -6.17
CA GLU A 235 -5.38 -2.87 -5.94
C GLU A 235 -5.10 -2.12 -7.24
N VAL A 236 -4.95 -0.80 -7.14
CA VAL A 236 -4.66 0.06 -8.30
C VAL A 236 -3.69 1.16 -7.91
N ILE A 237 -2.65 1.35 -8.74
CA ILE A 237 -1.75 2.51 -8.68
C ILE A 237 -2.44 3.67 -9.39
N CYS A 238 -2.70 4.76 -8.66
CA CYS A 238 -3.52 5.86 -9.15
C CYS A 238 -2.72 7.13 -9.46
N ASP A 239 -1.48 6.96 -9.89
CA ASP A 239 -0.56 8.05 -10.24
C ASP A 239 -0.87 8.74 -11.59
N GLY A 240 -1.81 8.18 -12.37
CA GLY A 240 -2.15 8.64 -13.72
C GLY A 240 -1.11 8.33 -14.79
N ILE A 241 -0.16 7.44 -14.46
CA ILE A 241 0.93 6.98 -15.32
C ILE A 241 0.79 5.48 -15.59
N HIS A 242 0.66 4.67 -14.53
CA HIS A 242 0.49 3.22 -14.61
C HIS A 242 -0.87 2.82 -15.18
N VAL A 243 -1.92 3.57 -14.85
CA VAL A 243 -3.28 3.32 -15.32
C VAL A 243 -3.89 4.62 -15.82
N ASP A 244 -4.44 4.60 -17.05
CA ASP A 244 -5.14 5.76 -17.63
C ASP A 244 -6.37 6.15 -16.79
N GLN A 245 -6.64 7.44 -16.68
CA GLN A 245 -7.76 7.98 -15.93
C GLN A 245 -9.13 7.38 -16.31
N SER A 246 -9.32 6.99 -17.57
CA SER A 246 -10.56 6.37 -18.02
C SER A 246 -10.71 4.97 -17.46
N MET A 247 -9.60 4.21 -17.41
CA MET A 247 -9.56 2.89 -16.80
C MET A 247 -9.78 2.97 -15.29
N LEU A 248 -9.17 3.96 -14.61
CA LEU A 248 -9.45 4.21 -13.19
C LEU A 248 -10.93 4.44 -12.93
N ARG A 249 -11.61 5.31 -13.72
CA ARG A 249 -13.05 5.51 -13.60
C ARG A 249 -13.87 4.23 -13.84
N MET A 250 -13.43 3.39 -14.78
CA MET A 250 -14.09 2.09 -15.03
C MET A 250 -13.91 1.16 -13.84
N LEU A 251 -12.70 1.02 -13.31
CA LEU A 251 -12.43 0.17 -12.16
C LEU A 251 -13.25 0.59 -10.94
N PHE A 252 -13.29 1.88 -10.60
CA PHE A 252 -14.11 2.37 -9.49
C PHE A 252 -15.63 2.14 -9.70
N LYS A 253 -16.13 2.12 -10.93
CA LYS A 253 -17.52 1.79 -11.22
C LYS A 253 -17.81 0.29 -11.17
N LEU A 254 -16.87 -0.55 -11.59
CA LEU A 254 -17.06 -2.00 -11.67
C LEU A 254 -16.85 -2.67 -10.32
N PHE A 255 -15.87 -2.20 -9.55
CA PHE A 255 -15.48 -2.84 -8.29
C PHE A 255 -15.99 -2.09 -7.05
N GLU A 256 -16.47 -0.84 -7.20
CA GLU A 256 -17.06 -0.05 -6.11
C GLU A 256 -16.21 -0.06 -4.82
N ASP A 257 -16.74 -0.62 -3.75
CA ASP A 257 -16.12 -0.71 -2.42
C ASP A 257 -14.97 -1.75 -2.34
N ARG A 258 -14.64 -2.41 -3.43
CA ARG A 258 -13.57 -3.42 -3.54
C ARG A 258 -12.27 -2.86 -4.12
N VAL A 259 -12.26 -1.59 -4.55
CA VAL A 259 -11.03 -0.93 -5.00
C VAL A 259 -10.17 -0.55 -3.79
N ILE A 260 -8.88 -0.84 -3.89
CA ILE A 260 -7.85 -0.41 -2.94
C ILE A 260 -6.84 0.42 -3.71
N VAL A 261 -6.60 1.64 -3.25
CA VAL A 261 -5.54 2.49 -3.79
C VAL A 261 -4.23 2.15 -3.08
N VAL A 262 -3.20 1.87 -3.85
CA VAL A 262 -1.85 1.56 -3.37
C VAL A 262 -0.84 2.45 -4.07
N SER A 263 0.21 2.87 -3.35
CA SER A 263 1.25 3.67 -3.98
C SER A 263 2.18 2.85 -4.86
N ASP A 264 2.48 1.63 -4.46
CA ASP A 264 3.59 0.85 -5.03
C ASP A 264 4.88 1.70 -5.10
N ALA A 265 5.06 2.55 -4.07
CA ALA A 265 6.16 3.49 -4.04
C ALA A 265 7.47 2.79 -3.70
N MET A 266 8.53 3.25 -4.36
CA MET A 266 9.89 2.82 -4.09
C MET A 266 10.68 3.96 -3.43
N ARG A 267 11.94 3.68 -3.00
CA ARG A 267 12.77 4.64 -2.25
C ARG A 267 12.93 6.03 -2.87
N ALA A 268 12.72 6.19 -4.19
CA ALA A 268 12.75 7.49 -4.86
C ALA A 268 11.54 8.39 -4.54
N GLY A 269 10.47 7.84 -3.95
CA GLY A 269 9.31 8.62 -3.51
C GLY A 269 9.72 9.73 -2.52
N GLY A 270 9.40 10.99 -2.84
CA GLY A 270 9.82 12.13 -2.04
C GLY A 270 11.28 12.56 -2.20
N MET A 271 12.03 11.97 -3.15
CA MET A 271 13.43 12.27 -3.44
C MET A 271 13.56 13.01 -4.78
N PRO A 272 14.69 13.70 -5.03
CA PRO A 272 14.99 14.28 -6.34
C PRO A 272 15.06 13.23 -7.45
N ASP A 273 15.02 13.69 -8.72
CA ASP A 273 15.34 12.84 -9.87
C ASP A 273 16.73 12.24 -9.74
N GLY A 274 16.88 10.96 -10.13
CA GLY A 274 18.17 10.25 -9.99
C GLY A 274 18.05 8.75 -10.25
N ILE A 275 19.13 8.04 -10.03
CA ILE A 275 19.17 6.57 -10.09
C ILE A 275 19.08 6.04 -8.68
N TYR A 276 18.19 5.08 -8.49
CA TYR A 276 17.88 4.46 -7.20
C TYR A 276 17.83 2.95 -7.35
N ASP A 277 18.20 2.24 -6.31
CA ASP A 277 18.06 0.80 -6.24
C ASP A 277 16.62 0.41 -5.89
N LEU A 278 16.13 -0.66 -6.50
CA LEU A 278 14.88 -1.34 -6.13
C LEU A 278 15.11 -2.85 -6.19
N GLY A 279 15.26 -3.48 -5.02
CA GLY A 279 15.51 -4.91 -4.93
C GLY A 279 16.80 -5.38 -5.64
N GLY A 280 17.84 -4.55 -5.68
CA GLY A 280 19.11 -4.83 -6.36
C GLY A 280 19.15 -4.44 -7.84
N ILE A 281 18.11 -3.75 -8.34
CA ILE A 281 18.02 -3.30 -9.74
C ILE A 281 18.01 -1.78 -9.80
N ASP A 282 18.88 -1.21 -10.67
CA ASP A 282 18.91 0.25 -10.90
C ASP A 282 17.65 0.73 -11.62
N VAL A 283 16.98 1.71 -11.02
CA VAL A 283 15.77 2.37 -11.53
C VAL A 283 16.05 3.86 -11.66
N GLU A 284 15.79 4.45 -12.84
CA GLU A 284 15.87 5.89 -13.06
C GLU A 284 14.55 6.56 -12.66
N SER A 285 14.59 7.46 -11.67
CA SER A 285 13.47 8.37 -11.36
C SER A 285 13.67 9.68 -12.10
N ARG A 286 12.69 10.05 -12.94
CA ARG A 286 12.75 11.29 -13.71
C ARG A 286 11.36 11.87 -13.99
N GLY A 287 11.14 13.11 -13.58
CA GLY A 287 9.88 13.83 -13.84
C GLY A 287 8.65 13.14 -13.24
N GLY A 288 8.79 12.56 -12.05
CA GLY A 288 7.71 11.86 -11.35
C GLY A 288 7.40 10.46 -11.90
N ARG A 289 8.27 9.88 -12.69
CA ARG A 289 8.18 8.52 -13.26
C ARG A 289 9.42 7.72 -12.94
N THR A 290 9.28 6.42 -12.88
CA THR A 290 10.35 5.46 -12.62
C THR A 290 10.50 4.52 -13.81
N TYR A 291 11.75 4.30 -14.23
CA TYR A 291 12.05 3.51 -15.41
C TYR A 291 13.16 2.50 -15.14
N PHE A 292 13.02 1.29 -15.69
CA PHE A 292 14.07 0.29 -15.64
C PHE A 292 14.33 -0.34 -17.02
N GLY A 293 15.53 -0.87 -17.18
CA GLY A 293 15.96 -1.59 -18.38
C GLY A 293 16.02 -0.74 -19.64
N PRO A 294 16.58 -1.30 -20.75
CA PRO A 294 16.77 -0.60 -22.02
C PRO A 294 15.47 -0.14 -22.70
N GLY A 295 14.34 -0.78 -22.37
CA GLY A 295 13.01 -0.47 -22.91
C GLY A 295 12.29 0.68 -22.22
N GLY A 296 12.83 1.18 -21.10
CA GLY A 296 12.19 2.23 -20.32
C GLY A 296 10.84 1.80 -19.73
N ASN A 297 10.73 0.54 -19.29
CA ASN A 297 9.53 0.05 -18.61
C ASN A 297 9.36 0.73 -17.26
N LEU A 298 8.12 0.88 -16.81
CA LEU A 298 7.83 1.41 -15.47
C LEU A 298 8.23 0.39 -14.39
N ALA A 299 8.65 0.89 -13.22
CA ALA A 299 9.09 0.07 -12.09
C ALA A 299 8.74 0.72 -10.76
N GLY A 300 7.72 0.23 -10.08
CA GLY A 300 7.19 0.89 -8.90
C GLY A 300 6.79 2.33 -9.19
N SER A 301 6.51 3.10 -8.17
CA SER A 301 6.13 4.51 -8.32
C SER A 301 6.94 5.46 -7.42
N VAL A 302 6.72 6.76 -7.61
CA VAL A 302 7.16 7.83 -6.69
C VAL A 302 5.96 8.62 -6.14
N THR A 303 4.75 8.11 -6.35
CA THR A 303 3.51 8.72 -5.87
C THR A 303 3.28 8.44 -4.38
N ASN A 304 2.26 9.04 -3.82
CA ASN A 304 1.83 8.78 -2.45
C ASN A 304 0.31 8.93 -2.32
N PRO A 305 -0.31 8.36 -1.30
CA PRO A 305 -1.76 8.36 -1.12
C PRO A 305 -2.42 9.75 -1.16
N SER A 306 -1.76 10.81 -0.70
CA SER A 306 -2.35 12.16 -0.75
C SER A 306 -2.43 12.71 -2.17
N GLN A 307 -1.42 12.44 -3.01
CA GLN A 307 -1.44 12.84 -4.42
C GLN A 307 -2.45 12.03 -5.22
N GLU A 308 -2.58 10.75 -4.92
CA GLU A 308 -3.56 9.87 -5.56
C GLU A 308 -4.99 10.27 -5.21
N ALA A 309 -5.25 10.67 -3.96
CA ALA A 309 -6.54 11.21 -3.55
C ALA A 309 -6.96 12.43 -4.39
N GLU A 310 -6.07 13.41 -4.51
CA GLU A 310 -6.31 14.63 -5.30
C GLU A 310 -6.53 14.31 -6.79
N ARG A 311 -5.71 13.42 -7.37
CA ARG A 311 -5.83 12.99 -8.77
C ARG A 311 -7.14 12.26 -9.04
N LEU A 312 -7.49 11.26 -8.25
CA LEU A 312 -8.73 10.50 -8.41
C LEU A 312 -9.97 11.40 -8.36
N PHE A 313 -9.99 12.34 -7.40
CA PHE A 313 -11.06 13.33 -7.32
C PHE A 313 -11.09 14.21 -8.57
N SER A 314 -9.93 14.68 -9.07
CA SER A 314 -9.84 15.48 -10.31
C SER A 314 -10.30 14.72 -11.55
N TYR A 315 -10.23 13.39 -11.54
CA TYR A 315 -10.74 12.52 -12.60
C TYR A 315 -12.26 12.27 -12.50
N GLY A 316 -12.93 12.87 -11.51
CA GLY A 316 -14.37 12.79 -11.32
C GLY A 316 -14.84 11.56 -10.55
N ILE A 317 -13.95 10.89 -9.82
CA ILE A 317 -14.33 9.81 -8.91
C ILE A 317 -14.88 10.44 -7.62
N PRO A 318 -16.05 9.99 -7.13
CA PRO A 318 -16.67 10.58 -5.93
C PRO A 318 -15.77 10.54 -4.71
N ALA A 319 -15.69 11.62 -3.95
CA ALA A 319 -14.81 11.77 -2.79
C ALA A 319 -14.95 10.63 -1.76
N ASN A 320 -16.18 10.18 -1.50
CA ASN A 320 -16.44 9.08 -0.57
C ASN A 320 -15.84 7.74 -1.06
N GLN A 321 -15.82 7.47 -2.36
CA GLN A 321 -15.18 6.27 -2.91
C GLN A 321 -13.65 6.37 -2.81
N VAL A 322 -13.08 7.55 -3.14
CA VAL A 322 -11.64 7.81 -3.00
C VAL A 322 -11.18 7.63 -1.55
N ILE A 323 -11.86 8.27 -0.61
CA ILE A 323 -11.52 8.18 0.81
C ILE A 323 -11.61 6.72 1.28
N LYS A 324 -12.68 6.00 0.93
CA LYS A 324 -12.87 4.62 1.34
C LYS A 324 -11.79 3.68 0.79
N ALA A 325 -11.41 3.85 -0.47
CA ALA A 325 -10.36 3.07 -1.13
C ALA A 325 -8.96 3.30 -0.53
N LEU A 326 -8.74 4.46 0.11
CA LEU A 326 -7.48 4.82 0.78
C LEU A 326 -7.49 4.54 2.30
N THR A 327 -8.64 4.24 2.90
CA THR A 327 -8.75 4.14 4.37
C THR A 327 -9.35 2.82 4.84
N ASP A 328 -10.65 2.62 4.62
CA ASP A 328 -11.40 1.50 5.17
C ASP A 328 -11.20 0.21 4.37
N THR A 329 -11.21 0.29 3.03
CA THR A 329 -11.14 -0.91 2.17
C THR A 329 -9.83 -1.69 2.36
N PRO A 330 -8.61 -1.06 2.36
CA PRO A 330 -7.39 -1.81 2.59
C PRO A 330 -7.31 -2.42 4.00
N ARG A 331 -7.81 -1.71 5.02
CA ARG A 331 -7.87 -2.24 6.39
C ARG A 331 -8.84 -3.42 6.51
N LYS A 332 -10.03 -3.28 5.90
CA LYS A 332 -11.05 -4.35 5.87
C LYS A 332 -10.50 -5.64 5.25
N ARG A 333 -9.78 -5.53 4.11
CA ARG A 333 -9.14 -6.69 3.48
C ARG A 333 -8.16 -7.40 4.42
N LEU A 334 -7.39 -6.64 5.19
CA LEU A 334 -6.40 -7.17 6.15
C LEU A 334 -7.01 -7.51 7.52
N ASN A 335 -8.34 -7.37 7.69
CA ASN A 335 -9.04 -7.53 8.98
C ASN A 335 -8.46 -6.64 10.09
N ILE A 336 -8.09 -5.39 9.75
CA ILE A 336 -7.58 -4.37 10.65
C ILE A 336 -8.69 -3.37 10.93
N GLU A 337 -8.98 -3.10 12.21
CA GLU A 337 -9.97 -2.11 12.61
C GLU A 337 -9.46 -0.69 12.34
N ASN A 338 -10.30 0.15 11.73
CA ASN A 338 -10.02 1.57 11.59
C ASN A 338 -10.47 2.33 12.83
N LYS A 339 -9.51 2.78 13.65
CA LYS A 339 -9.76 3.50 14.91
C LYS A 339 -9.54 5.01 14.80
N ASP A 340 -9.14 5.51 13.63
CA ASP A 340 -8.65 6.88 13.47
C ASP A 340 -9.72 7.95 13.79
N LEU A 341 -11.01 7.69 13.49
CA LEU A 341 -12.13 8.58 13.81
C LEU A 341 -12.84 8.27 15.13
N SER A 342 -12.42 7.27 15.88
CA SER A 342 -13.16 6.79 17.07
C SER A 342 -12.92 7.63 18.33
N GLY A 343 -12.15 8.72 18.26
CA GLY A 343 -11.88 9.60 19.40
C GLY A 343 -10.95 8.98 20.44
N GLY A 344 -10.10 8.02 20.05
CA GLY A 344 -9.08 7.45 20.91
C GLY A 344 -8.04 8.48 21.37
N ALA A 345 -7.25 8.13 22.39
CA ALA A 345 -6.27 9.04 23.01
C ALA A 345 -5.19 9.59 22.04
N LYS A 346 -5.00 8.96 20.88
CA LYS A 346 -3.99 9.34 19.88
C LYS A 346 -4.58 9.22 18.47
N PRO A 347 -5.44 10.16 18.02
CA PRO A 347 -6.08 10.11 16.71
C PRO A 347 -5.06 10.25 15.58
N CYS A 348 -5.38 9.62 14.42
CA CYS A 348 -4.68 9.82 13.16
C CYS A 348 -5.69 10.35 12.13
N LEU A 349 -5.60 11.63 11.80
CA LEU A 349 -6.57 12.32 10.94
C LEU A 349 -5.88 13.15 9.88
N ASN A 350 -6.43 13.10 8.69
CA ASN A 350 -6.09 14.00 7.60
C ASN A 350 -7.17 15.07 7.48
N PHE A 351 -6.76 16.33 7.32
CA PHE A 351 -7.64 17.43 6.99
C PHE A 351 -7.42 17.80 5.54
N VAL A 352 -8.45 17.64 4.74
CA VAL A 352 -8.41 17.88 3.29
C VAL A 352 -9.35 19.02 2.90
N ASP A 353 -9.04 19.72 1.82
CA ASP A 353 -9.96 20.69 1.21
C ASP A 353 -10.97 20.01 0.27
N ASP A 354 -11.80 20.85 -0.39
CA ASP A 354 -12.85 20.39 -1.32
C ASP A 354 -12.31 19.63 -2.57
N THR A 355 -11.00 19.65 -2.79
CA THR A 355 -10.32 18.91 -3.87
C THR A 355 -9.60 17.66 -3.38
N LEU A 356 -9.81 17.27 -2.13
CA LEU A 356 -9.10 16.22 -1.39
C LEU A 356 -7.59 16.47 -1.22
N ARG A 357 -7.13 17.72 -1.43
CA ARG A 357 -5.74 18.09 -1.15
C ARG A 357 -5.49 18.12 0.35
N LEU A 358 -4.43 17.44 0.76
CA LEU A 358 -4.00 17.37 2.16
C LEU A 358 -3.51 18.76 2.65
N LYS A 359 -4.05 19.24 3.76
CA LYS A 359 -3.74 20.54 4.35
C LYS A 359 -3.11 20.44 5.74
N SER A 360 -3.48 19.46 6.52
CA SER A 360 -2.95 19.23 7.85
C SER A 360 -3.10 17.76 8.21
N VAL A 361 -2.21 17.25 9.04
CA VAL A 361 -2.20 15.87 9.49
C VAL A 361 -2.07 15.84 11.02
N ILE A 362 -2.90 15.06 11.66
CA ILE A 362 -2.68 14.63 13.03
C ILE A 362 -2.27 13.17 12.98
N SER A 363 -1.08 12.87 13.44
CA SER A 363 -0.59 11.50 13.58
C SER A 363 -0.29 11.21 15.04
N ARG A 364 -1.04 10.27 15.62
CA ARG A 364 -0.91 9.87 17.03
C ARG A 364 -0.96 11.05 18.02
N GLY A 365 -1.88 12.00 17.74
CA GLY A 365 -2.06 13.20 18.56
C GLY A 365 -1.01 14.30 18.35
N ARG A 366 -0.16 14.19 17.33
CA ARG A 366 0.84 15.20 16.97
C ARG A 366 0.52 15.84 15.63
N LEU A 367 0.69 17.16 15.56
CA LEU A 367 0.56 17.90 14.30
C LEU A 367 1.78 17.60 13.41
N VAL A 368 1.52 17.18 12.18
CA VAL A 368 2.53 16.92 11.15
C VAL A 368 2.26 17.84 9.96
N SER A 369 3.30 18.51 9.47
CA SER A 369 3.20 19.28 8.23
C SER A 369 3.12 18.36 7.02
N PRO A 370 2.16 18.51 6.10
CA PRO A 370 2.12 17.78 4.87
C PRO A 370 3.39 18.01 4.04
N TYR A 371 3.86 16.96 3.40
CA TYR A 371 4.94 17.07 2.42
C TYR A 371 4.42 17.76 1.16
N LEU A 372 4.98 18.92 0.85
CA LEU A 372 4.70 19.66 -0.38
C LEU A 372 5.85 19.37 -1.35
N MET A 373 5.59 18.65 -2.44
CA MET A 373 6.52 18.67 -3.57
C MET A 373 6.56 20.09 -4.13
N LEU A 374 7.73 20.68 -4.14
CA LEU A 374 8.00 21.99 -4.76
C LEU A 374 8.02 21.84 -6.28
#